data_4f03ad75d2d50472b3b24aa2ee73dba7
#
_entry.id   4f03ad75d2d50472b3b24aa2ee73dba7
#
_cell.length_a   1.000
_cell.length_b   1.000
_cell.length_c   1.000
_cell.angle_alpha   90.00
_cell.angle_beta   90.00
_cell.angle_gamma   90.00
#
_symmetry.space_group_name_H-M   'P 1'
#
loop_
_entity.id
_entity.type
_entity.pdbx_description
1 polymer ?
#
loop_
_entity_poly.entity_id
_entity_poly.type
_entity_poly.pdbx_seq_one_letter_code
_entity_poly.pdbx_strand_id
1 'polypeptide(L)'
;QDPTHSDPAAFLRFAEEVRSFGGPVELAKQLYTGQYIQANQHPLLIAILSLNPTLTFAKSISLFAGLATLLLVLIHVSKKHGVWPATLGLTLLSTNSAFVYFSSLATCESLLILIMTSVWVLLDWRSSNPISMRRWFFIGALLGLAYLAKGTAPIFLAGVVAGCFVTRWTTVESGSSKQRLISSLMAVMVVCVGWVVVAHPLLIRNVKVYGEPLYSANQTFFYMDSFPSGADPFGQVAAMGTPEEIRAEYLATHSWADMTSRAVTGTGWQSFIFIRSLGPTPLDDSRVLFGIIFCLLAGLSLLHESTAMKTTLAIWVALSLLLFGWYIPIAAGQRFMAPLLPLLLAFAGVGMWRVMSAIQRWPRTTVVLVFGVIWNAIWLAWTTIAIWP
;
A
#
# COMPACT_ATOMS: atom_id res chain seq x y z
N GLN A 1 5.27 -2.02 -24.27
CA GLN A 1 6.29 -1.39 -23.39
C GLN A 1 7.62 -2.04 -23.70
N ASP A 2 8.64 -1.25 -23.92
CA ASP A 2 10.01 -1.74 -24.08
C ASP A 2 10.41 -2.50 -22.80
N PRO A 3 10.71 -3.80 -22.87
CA PRO A 3 11.04 -4.59 -21.69
C PRO A 3 12.34 -4.13 -20.99
N THR A 4 13.16 -3.35 -21.68
CA THR A 4 14.45 -2.86 -21.14
C THR A 4 14.31 -1.66 -20.18
N HIS A 5 13.20 -0.93 -20.23
CA HIS A 5 12.93 0.27 -19.45
C HIS A 5 11.76 0.14 -18.46
N SER A 6 11.24 -1.07 -18.27
CA SER A 6 10.16 -1.33 -17.30
C SER A 6 10.65 -1.47 -15.85
N ASP A 7 9.78 -1.21 -14.87
CA ASP A 7 10.08 -1.45 -13.44
C ASP A 7 10.65 -2.86 -13.18
N PRO A 8 10.10 -3.96 -13.75
CA PRO A 8 10.69 -5.30 -13.60
C PRO A 8 12.13 -5.41 -14.08
N ALA A 9 12.46 -4.81 -15.22
CA ALA A 9 13.83 -4.83 -15.75
C ALA A 9 14.79 -4.05 -14.84
N ALA A 10 14.35 -2.91 -14.31
CA ALA A 10 15.15 -2.12 -13.37
C ALA A 10 15.45 -2.90 -12.09
N PHE A 11 14.45 -3.57 -11.49
CA PHE A 11 14.66 -4.40 -10.28
C PHE A 11 15.63 -5.55 -10.55
N LEU A 12 15.52 -6.23 -11.69
CA LEU A 12 16.42 -7.34 -12.04
C LEU A 12 17.84 -6.85 -12.27
N ARG A 13 18.04 -5.73 -12.99
CA ARG A 13 19.35 -5.15 -13.23
C ARG A 13 20.04 -4.75 -11.92
N PHE A 14 19.35 -4.05 -11.01
CA PHE A 14 19.92 -3.68 -9.72
C PHE A 14 20.17 -4.90 -8.81
N ALA A 15 19.34 -5.94 -8.91
CA ALA A 15 19.58 -7.18 -8.20
C ALA A 15 20.81 -7.92 -8.70
N GLU A 16 21.06 -7.94 -10.01
CA GLU A 16 22.29 -8.50 -10.59
C GLU A 16 23.53 -7.71 -10.18
N GLU A 17 23.44 -6.38 -10.19
CA GLU A 17 24.49 -5.51 -9.68
C GLU A 17 24.80 -5.83 -8.21
N VAL A 18 23.79 -5.89 -7.33
CA VAL A 18 23.95 -6.25 -5.93
C VAL A 18 24.56 -7.64 -5.76
N ARG A 19 24.16 -8.61 -6.56
CA ARG A 19 24.72 -9.95 -6.56
C ARG A 19 26.21 -9.93 -6.91
N SER A 20 26.60 -9.13 -7.91
CA SER A 20 27.98 -9.08 -8.41
C SER A 20 28.97 -8.52 -7.38
N PHE A 21 28.54 -7.65 -6.48
CA PHE A 21 29.39 -7.12 -5.41
C PHE A 21 29.23 -7.81 -4.05
N GLY A 22 28.51 -8.94 -3.95
CA GLY A 22 28.46 -9.78 -2.74
C GLY A 22 27.09 -9.99 -2.11
N GLY A 23 26.00 -9.57 -2.80
CA GLY A 23 24.64 -9.88 -2.41
C GLY A 23 24.06 -9.04 -1.26
N PRO A 24 23.03 -9.56 -0.54
CA PRO A 24 22.25 -8.75 0.43
C PRO A 24 23.09 -8.19 1.59
N VAL A 25 24.11 -8.95 2.03
CA VAL A 25 24.97 -8.56 3.16
C VAL A 25 25.83 -7.36 2.76
N GLU A 26 26.39 -7.40 1.56
CA GLU A 26 27.20 -6.29 1.05
C GLU A 26 26.32 -5.07 0.75
N LEU A 27 25.11 -5.27 0.22
CA LEU A 27 24.14 -4.18 0.08
C LEU A 27 23.88 -3.47 1.42
N ALA A 28 23.68 -4.26 2.51
CA ALA A 28 23.49 -3.68 3.82
C ALA A 28 24.71 -2.82 4.25
N LYS A 29 25.94 -3.30 4.06
CA LYS A 29 27.17 -2.51 4.33
C LYS A 29 27.22 -1.25 3.49
N GLN A 30 26.93 -1.33 2.19
CA GLN A 30 26.92 -0.17 1.29
C GLN A 30 25.86 0.86 1.66
N LEU A 31 24.71 0.44 2.20
CA LEU A 31 23.72 1.36 2.78
C LEU A 31 24.33 2.12 3.98
N TYR A 32 25.06 1.44 4.88
CA TYR A 32 25.70 2.12 6.02
C TYR A 32 26.87 3.00 5.62
N THR A 33 27.62 2.63 4.58
CA THR A 33 28.78 3.43 4.12
C THR A 33 28.38 4.58 3.20
N GLY A 34 27.18 4.56 2.61
CA GLY A 34 26.72 5.52 1.61
C GLY A 34 27.22 5.21 0.19
N GLN A 35 27.78 4.03 -0.04
CA GLN A 35 28.26 3.62 -1.36
C GLN A 35 27.12 3.19 -2.31
N TYR A 36 25.98 2.76 -1.79
CA TYR A 36 24.81 2.44 -2.58
C TYR A 36 24.01 3.71 -2.93
N ILE A 37 24.20 4.21 -4.15
CA ILE A 37 23.66 5.51 -4.59
C ILE A 37 22.27 5.41 -5.23
N GLN A 38 21.72 4.20 -5.45
CA GLN A 38 20.40 4.05 -6.07
C GLN A 38 19.29 4.59 -5.18
N ALA A 39 18.48 5.52 -5.70
CA ALA A 39 17.44 6.21 -4.94
C ALA A 39 16.00 6.01 -5.48
N ASN A 40 15.86 5.46 -6.70
CA ASN A 40 14.55 5.26 -7.31
C ASN A 40 13.88 3.98 -6.80
N GLN A 41 14.58 2.84 -6.83
CA GLN A 41 14.09 1.57 -6.30
C GLN A 41 14.58 1.35 -4.87
N HIS A 42 13.64 0.99 -3.99
CA HIS A 42 13.94 0.71 -2.60
C HIS A 42 14.61 -0.65 -2.41
N PRO A 43 15.50 -0.83 -1.39
CA PRO A 43 16.46 -1.92 -1.35
C PRO A 43 15.88 -3.31 -1.01
N LEU A 44 14.69 -3.41 -0.40
CA LEU A 44 14.19 -4.69 0.11
C LEU A 44 13.99 -5.73 -0.99
N LEU A 45 13.27 -5.39 -2.06
CA LEU A 45 13.05 -6.33 -3.17
C LEU A 45 14.36 -6.63 -3.89
N ILE A 46 15.23 -5.64 -4.08
CA ILE A 46 16.55 -5.80 -4.70
C ILE A 46 17.39 -6.79 -3.89
N ALA A 47 17.42 -6.66 -2.56
CA ALA A 47 18.12 -7.58 -1.66
C ALA A 47 17.61 -9.03 -1.82
N ILE A 48 16.31 -9.22 -1.87
CA ILE A 48 15.72 -10.55 -2.06
C ILE A 48 16.07 -11.11 -3.43
N LEU A 49 15.93 -10.30 -4.49
CA LEU A 49 16.18 -10.73 -5.86
C LEU A 49 17.66 -10.97 -6.14
N SER A 50 18.58 -10.34 -5.42
CA SER A 50 20.02 -10.58 -5.58
C SER A 50 20.45 -12.00 -5.22
N LEU A 51 19.62 -12.76 -4.51
CA LEU A 51 19.84 -14.18 -4.29
C LEU A 51 19.70 -15.00 -5.59
N ASN A 52 18.76 -14.61 -6.47
CA ASN A 52 18.56 -15.20 -7.78
C ASN A 52 17.87 -14.20 -8.71
N PRO A 53 18.61 -13.34 -9.44
CA PRO A 53 18.06 -12.22 -10.21
C PRO A 53 17.44 -12.67 -11.54
N THR A 54 16.51 -13.63 -11.49
CA THR A 54 15.76 -14.12 -12.65
C THR A 54 14.32 -13.65 -12.60
N LEU A 55 13.72 -13.42 -13.77
CA LEU A 55 12.31 -13.03 -13.89
C LEU A 55 11.37 -14.05 -13.23
N THR A 56 11.68 -15.35 -13.38
CA THR A 56 10.88 -16.42 -12.75
C THR A 56 10.92 -16.33 -11.24
N PHE A 57 12.10 -16.14 -10.65
CA PHE A 57 12.22 -15.98 -9.19
C PHE A 57 11.49 -14.72 -8.70
N ALA A 58 11.63 -13.58 -9.41
CA ALA A 58 10.94 -12.35 -9.06
C ALA A 58 9.40 -12.51 -9.09
N LYS A 59 8.85 -13.14 -10.14
CA LYS A 59 7.42 -13.47 -10.22
C LYS A 59 6.98 -14.44 -9.13
N SER A 60 7.82 -15.42 -8.77
CA SER A 60 7.53 -16.37 -7.68
C SER A 60 7.43 -15.67 -6.33
N ILE A 61 8.31 -14.69 -6.05
CA ILE A 61 8.23 -13.87 -4.82
C ILE A 61 6.92 -13.08 -4.79
N SER A 62 6.52 -12.46 -5.90
CA SER A 62 5.26 -11.71 -5.97
C SER A 62 4.04 -12.61 -5.82
N LEU A 63 4.04 -13.78 -6.45
CA LEU A 63 2.96 -14.77 -6.30
C LEU A 63 2.86 -15.27 -4.86
N PHE A 64 4.01 -15.62 -4.25
CA PHE A 64 4.04 -16.04 -2.85
C PHE A 64 3.50 -14.96 -1.91
N ALA A 65 3.89 -13.70 -2.11
CA ALA A 65 3.38 -12.58 -1.33
C ALA A 65 1.86 -12.42 -1.52
N GLY A 66 1.35 -12.57 -2.75
CA GLY A 66 -0.08 -12.56 -3.03
C GLY A 66 -0.84 -13.69 -2.32
N LEU A 67 -0.35 -14.94 -2.41
CA LEU A 67 -0.96 -16.09 -1.73
C LEU A 67 -0.91 -15.95 -0.21
N ALA A 68 0.20 -15.48 0.36
CA ALA A 68 0.33 -15.19 1.78
C ALA A 68 -0.67 -14.10 2.23
N THR A 69 -0.89 -13.08 1.41
CA THR A 69 -1.91 -12.04 1.65
C THR A 69 -3.31 -12.66 1.73
N LEU A 70 -3.69 -13.50 0.75
CA LEU A 70 -4.99 -14.20 0.75
C LEU A 70 -5.17 -15.04 2.02
N LEU A 71 -4.13 -15.79 2.41
CA LEU A 71 -4.16 -16.62 3.61
C LEU A 71 -4.32 -15.78 4.89
N LEU A 72 -3.59 -14.67 5.01
CA LEU A 72 -3.72 -13.76 6.15
C LEU A 72 -5.13 -13.17 6.26
N VAL A 73 -5.71 -12.71 5.14
CA VAL A 73 -7.08 -12.20 5.08
C VAL A 73 -8.07 -13.28 5.50
N LEU A 74 -7.96 -14.50 4.94
CA LEU A 74 -8.83 -15.62 5.27
C LEU A 74 -8.78 -15.94 6.77
N ILE A 75 -7.59 -16.12 7.33
CA ILE A 75 -7.41 -16.47 8.75
C ILE A 75 -7.95 -15.35 9.65
N HIS A 76 -7.59 -14.10 9.36
CA HIS A 76 -7.96 -12.97 10.21
C HIS A 76 -9.48 -12.72 10.20
N VAL A 77 -10.08 -12.62 9.01
CA VAL A 77 -11.52 -12.36 8.87
C VAL A 77 -12.36 -13.54 9.39
N SER A 78 -11.91 -14.80 9.16
CA SER A 78 -12.57 -15.97 9.71
C SER A 78 -12.61 -15.97 11.24
N LYS A 79 -11.50 -15.59 11.88
CA LYS A 79 -11.43 -15.52 13.35
C LYS A 79 -12.29 -14.39 13.93
N LYS A 80 -12.41 -13.27 13.21
CA LYS A 80 -13.09 -12.07 13.71
C LYS A 80 -14.58 -12.05 13.37
N HIS A 81 -14.96 -12.45 12.17
CA HIS A 81 -16.29 -12.31 11.60
C HIS A 81 -16.95 -13.64 11.20
N GLY A 82 -16.18 -14.73 11.21
CA GLY A 82 -16.64 -16.06 10.80
C GLY A 82 -16.25 -16.42 9.37
N VAL A 83 -16.42 -17.70 9.04
CA VAL A 83 -15.95 -18.28 7.77
C VAL A 83 -16.65 -17.66 6.55
N TRP A 84 -17.96 -17.43 6.61
CA TRP A 84 -18.73 -16.94 5.47
C TRP A 84 -18.36 -15.51 5.03
N PRO A 85 -18.26 -14.52 5.93
CA PRO A 85 -17.70 -13.21 5.59
C PRO A 85 -16.29 -13.30 5.03
N ALA A 86 -15.45 -14.19 5.59
CA ALA A 86 -14.09 -14.40 5.12
C ALA A 86 -14.06 -14.97 3.69
N THR A 87 -14.92 -15.94 3.39
CA THR A 87 -15.03 -16.51 2.03
C THR A 87 -15.47 -15.45 1.03
N LEU A 88 -16.44 -14.60 1.36
CA LEU A 88 -16.86 -13.50 0.50
C LEU A 88 -15.72 -12.51 0.24
N GLY A 89 -15.07 -12.03 1.29
CA GLY A 89 -13.93 -11.11 1.16
C GLY A 89 -12.78 -11.72 0.37
N LEU A 90 -12.48 -13.01 0.59
CA LEU A 90 -11.46 -13.73 -0.17
C LEU A 90 -11.82 -13.85 -1.65
N THR A 91 -13.07 -14.19 -1.96
CA THR A 91 -13.57 -14.25 -3.35
C THR A 91 -13.41 -12.91 -4.05
N LEU A 92 -13.81 -11.81 -3.41
CA LEU A 92 -13.65 -10.46 -3.95
C LEU A 92 -12.17 -10.12 -4.20
N LEU A 93 -11.29 -10.45 -3.25
CA LEU A 93 -9.86 -10.13 -3.36
C LEU A 93 -9.16 -11.01 -4.40
N SER A 94 -9.41 -12.32 -4.42
CA SER A 94 -8.77 -13.25 -5.37
C SER A 94 -9.19 -13.03 -6.82
N THR A 95 -10.33 -12.40 -7.05
CA THR A 95 -10.83 -12.03 -8.39
C THR A 95 -10.64 -10.54 -8.71
N ASN A 96 -10.02 -9.78 -7.81
CA ASN A 96 -9.69 -8.38 -8.07
C ASN A 96 -8.52 -8.28 -9.06
N SER A 97 -8.76 -7.64 -10.20
CA SER A 97 -7.77 -7.58 -11.29
C SER A 97 -6.48 -6.85 -10.90
N ALA A 98 -6.57 -5.78 -10.13
CA ALA A 98 -5.38 -5.05 -9.67
C ALA A 98 -4.54 -5.92 -8.72
N PHE A 99 -5.18 -6.62 -7.78
CA PHE A 99 -4.49 -7.54 -6.87
C PHE A 99 -3.81 -8.69 -7.62
N VAL A 100 -4.53 -9.35 -8.54
CA VAL A 100 -4.00 -10.45 -9.37
C VAL A 100 -2.85 -9.96 -10.24
N TYR A 101 -3.02 -8.80 -10.90
CA TYR A 101 -2.01 -8.20 -11.76
C TYR A 101 -0.70 -7.94 -10.99
N PHE A 102 -0.75 -7.23 -9.85
CA PHE A 102 0.45 -6.97 -9.06
C PHE A 102 1.06 -8.23 -8.44
N SER A 103 0.26 -9.25 -8.14
CA SER A 103 0.76 -10.54 -7.67
C SER A 103 1.47 -11.38 -8.75
N SER A 104 1.35 -10.98 -10.03
CA SER A 104 1.98 -11.64 -11.18
C SER A 104 3.21 -10.89 -11.74
N LEU A 105 3.43 -9.65 -11.31
CA LEU A 105 4.54 -8.82 -11.78
C LEU A 105 5.79 -8.98 -10.91
N ALA A 106 6.96 -8.77 -11.53
CA ALA A 106 8.24 -8.71 -10.82
C ALA A 106 8.50 -7.30 -10.26
N THR A 107 7.63 -6.85 -9.34
CA THR A 107 7.66 -5.50 -8.74
C THR A 107 7.43 -5.54 -7.24
N CYS A 108 7.66 -4.43 -6.54
CA CYS A 108 7.57 -4.36 -5.08
C CYS A 108 6.14 -4.28 -4.54
N GLU A 109 5.14 -4.10 -5.39
CA GLU A 109 3.75 -3.88 -4.99
C GLU A 109 3.18 -5.06 -4.18
N SER A 110 3.37 -6.30 -4.64
CA SER A 110 2.87 -7.49 -3.96
C SER A 110 3.46 -7.66 -2.56
N LEU A 111 4.77 -7.39 -2.43
CA LEU A 111 5.46 -7.42 -1.14
C LEU A 111 4.93 -6.32 -0.19
N LEU A 112 4.73 -5.11 -0.71
CA LEU A 112 4.14 -4.01 0.06
C LEU A 112 2.71 -4.35 0.51
N ILE A 113 1.89 -4.95 -0.37
CA ILE A 113 0.52 -5.41 -0.04
C ILE A 113 0.56 -6.41 1.13
N LEU A 114 1.45 -7.40 1.08
CA LEU A 114 1.60 -8.38 2.16
C LEU A 114 1.99 -7.72 3.47
N ILE A 115 2.99 -6.83 3.46
CA ILE A 115 3.44 -6.11 4.66
C ILE A 115 2.31 -5.28 5.24
N MET A 116 1.60 -4.51 4.41
CA MET A 116 0.49 -3.66 4.87
C MET A 116 -0.71 -4.46 5.36
N THR A 117 -0.99 -5.63 4.76
CA THR A 117 -1.99 -6.57 5.27
C THR A 117 -1.58 -7.10 6.65
N SER A 118 -0.30 -7.40 6.85
CA SER A 118 0.23 -7.83 8.15
C SER A 118 0.12 -6.72 9.22
N VAL A 119 0.38 -5.47 8.85
CA VAL A 119 0.16 -4.30 9.72
C VAL A 119 -1.31 -4.19 10.11
N TRP A 120 -2.23 -4.29 9.14
CA TRP A 120 -3.67 -4.29 9.41
C TRP A 120 -4.08 -5.43 10.36
N VAL A 121 -3.66 -6.65 10.10
CA VAL A 121 -3.95 -7.81 10.96
C VAL A 121 -3.48 -7.58 12.39
N LEU A 122 -2.30 -7.00 12.57
CA LEU A 122 -1.78 -6.67 13.89
C LEU A 122 -2.56 -5.52 14.55
N LEU A 123 -2.99 -4.51 13.83
CA LEU A 123 -3.82 -3.41 14.35
C LEU A 123 -5.19 -3.89 14.80
N ASP A 124 -5.79 -4.79 14.02
CA ASP A 124 -7.18 -5.23 14.18
C ASP A 124 -7.34 -6.54 14.96
N TRP A 125 -6.22 -7.11 15.46
CA TRP A 125 -6.26 -8.37 16.20
C TRP A 125 -7.13 -8.26 17.45
N ARG A 126 -8.21 -9.05 17.48
CA ARG A 126 -9.17 -9.08 18.58
C ARG A 126 -8.48 -9.53 19.88
N SER A 127 -8.24 -8.59 20.75
CA SER A 127 -7.81 -8.84 22.13
C SER A 127 -8.71 -8.01 23.03
N SER A 128 -9.25 -8.63 24.07
CA SER A 128 -9.96 -7.92 25.14
C SER A 128 -9.03 -6.93 25.89
N ASN A 129 -7.73 -7.08 25.70
CA ASN A 129 -6.70 -6.22 26.28
C ASN A 129 -6.23 -5.15 25.29
N PRO A 130 -5.85 -3.96 25.77
CA PRO A 130 -5.24 -2.94 24.93
C PRO A 130 -3.98 -3.47 24.22
N ILE A 131 -3.74 -2.99 23.00
CA ILE A 131 -2.56 -3.38 22.22
C ILE A 131 -1.29 -3.19 23.04
N SER A 132 -0.52 -4.27 23.23
CA SER A 132 0.72 -4.24 24.02
C SER A 132 1.80 -3.39 23.34
N MET A 133 2.75 -2.85 24.11
CA MET A 133 3.88 -2.08 23.58
C MET A 133 4.73 -2.92 22.61
N ARG A 134 4.91 -4.22 22.90
CA ARG A 134 5.59 -5.15 21.98
C ARG A 134 4.91 -5.19 20.62
N ARG A 135 3.58 -5.25 20.57
CA ARG A 135 2.82 -5.28 19.31
C ARG A 135 2.92 -3.96 18.56
N TRP A 136 2.91 -2.81 19.24
CA TRP A 136 3.18 -1.51 18.64
C TRP A 136 4.58 -1.44 18.01
N PHE A 137 5.59 -2.00 18.69
CA PHE A 137 6.93 -2.10 18.13
C PHE A 137 6.96 -2.91 16.84
N PHE A 138 6.32 -4.09 16.80
CA PHE A 138 6.26 -4.90 15.59
C PHE A 138 5.48 -4.24 14.45
N ILE A 139 4.41 -3.51 14.74
CA ILE A 139 3.71 -2.69 13.75
C ILE A 139 4.66 -1.65 13.17
N GLY A 140 5.41 -0.95 14.00
CA GLY A 140 6.44 -0.01 13.56
C GLY A 140 7.52 -0.68 12.71
N ALA A 141 8.03 -1.83 13.14
CA ALA A 141 9.03 -2.61 12.39
C ALA A 141 8.53 -3.03 11.00
N LEU A 142 7.28 -3.49 10.89
CA LEU A 142 6.67 -3.80 9.59
C LEU A 142 6.53 -2.56 8.70
N LEU A 143 6.20 -1.40 9.28
CA LEU A 143 6.16 -0.14 8.52
C LEU A 143 7.57 0.29 8.07
N GLY A 144 8.60 0.02 8.87
CA GLY A 144 10.00 0.16 8.46
C GLY A 144 10.36 -0.74 7.28
N LEU A 145 9.91 -1.99 7.31
CA LEU A 145 10.07 -2.94 6.20
C LEU A 145 9.30 -2.49 4.96
N ALA A 146 8.09 -1.94 5.13
CA ALA A 146 7.32 -1.33 4.04
C ALA A 146 8.09 -0.16 3.40
N TYR A 147 8.78 0.68 4.19
CA TYR A 147 9.62 1.75 3.67
C TYR A 147 10.84 1.22 2.90
N LEU A 148 11.45 0.14 3.37
CA LEU A 148 12.51 -0.53 2.60
C LEU A 148 11.98 -1.17 1.30
N ALA A 149 10.68 -1.46 1.21
CA ALA A 149 10.04 -1.96 -0.02
C ALA A 149 9.65 -0.84 -0.99
N LYS A 150 9.15 0.30 -0.46
CA LYS A 150 8.62 1.39 -1.30
C LYS A 150 8.63 2.74 -0.57
N GLY A 151 9.09 3.78 -1.25
CA GLY A 151 9.22 5.15 -0.72
C GLY A 151 7.90 5.82 -0.29
N THR A 152 6.75 5.30 -0.70
CA THR A 152 5.44 5.82 -0.30
C THR A 152 4.96 5.32 1.07
N ALA A 153 5.65 4.35 1.67
CA ALA A 153 5.23 3.75 2.94
C ALA A 153 5.14 4.72 4.14
N PRO A 154 5.88 5.84 4.23
CA PRO A 154 5.71 6.80 5.33
C PRO A 154 4.29 7.34 5.50
N ILE A 155 3.47 7.41 4.44
CA ILE A 155 2.06 7.83 4.57
C ILE A 155 1.25 6.87 5.45
N PHE A 156 1.59 5.58 5.43
CA PHE A 156 0.94 4.57 6.26
C PHE A 156 1.39 4.65 7.73
N LEU A 157 2.63 5.09 7.97
CA LEU A 157 3.11 5.37 9.32
C LEU A 157 2.28 6.48 9.99
N ALA A 158 1.98 7.56 9.26
CA ALA A 158 1.16 8.66 9.77
C ALA A 158 -0.23 8.18 10.25
N GLY A 159 -0.90 7.33 9.46
CA GLY A 159 -2.20 6.78 9.86
C GLY A 159 -2.11 5.85 11.08
N VAL A 160 -1.06 5.03 11.17
CA VAL A 160 -0.84 4.17 12.34
C VAL A 160 -0.53 4.99 13.59
N VAL A 161 0.29 6.02 13.49
CA VAL A 161 0.61 6.93 14.60
C VAL A 161 -0.68 7.57 15.14
N ALA A 162 -1.52 8.10 14.26
CA ALA A 162 -2.80 8.69 14.67
C ALA A 162 -3.75 7.64 15.29
N GLY A 163 -3.90 6.47 14.67
CA GLY A 163 -4.71 5.37 15.22
C GLY A 163 -4.19 4.85 16.54
N CYS A 164 -2.87 4.77 16.73
CA CYS A 164 -2.21 4.42 17.97
C CYS A 164 -2.54 5.43 19.07
N PHE A 165 -2.40 6.71 18.76
CA PHE A 165 -2.74 7.80 19.68
C PHE A 165 -4.20 7.71 20.14
N VAL A 166 -5.14 7.60 19.17
CA VAL A 166 -6.58 7.48 19.45
C VAL A 166 -6.88 6.22 20.28
N THR A 167 -6.29 5.08 19.93
CA THR A 167 -6.48 3.83 20.69
C THR A 167 -6.11 4.01 22.16
N ARG A 168 -4.93 4.54 22.42
CA ARG A 168 -4.44 4.72 23.79
C ARG A 168 -5.23 5.78 24.55
N TRP A 169 -5.58 6.86 23.88
CA TRP A 169 -6.39 7.91 24.47
C TRP A 169 -7.77 7.41 24.92
N THR A 170 -8.39 6.52 24.15
CA THR A 170 -9.74 6.00 24.42
C THR A 170 -9.76 4.78 25.34
N THR A 171 -8.68 3.99 25.42
CA THR A 171 -8.66 2.74 26.22
C THR A 171 -8.18 2.93 27.67
N VAL A 172 -7.57 4.05 28.02
CA VAL A 172 -7.17 4.37 29.39
C VAL A 172 -8.35 5.01 30.11
N GLU A 173 -9.33 4.19 30.52
CA GLU A 173 -10.60 4.67 31.09
C GLU A 173 -10.44 5.36 32.48
N SER A 174 -9.51 4.90 33.34
CA SER A 174 -9.37 5.32 34.72
C SER A 174 -8.29 6.40 34.96
N GLY A 175 -7.62 6.88 33.92
CA GLY A 175 -6.51 7.81 34.03
C GLY A 175 -6.90 9.28 33.86
N SER A 176 -6.14 10.18 34.54
CA SER A 176 -6.21 11.62 34.22
C SER A 176 -5.85 11.89 32.76
N SER A 177 -6.28 13.05 32.22
CA SER A 177 -5.93 13.44 30.81
C SER A 177 -4.41 13.44 30.59
N LYS A 178 -3.62 13.78 31.61
CA LYS A 178 -2.14 13.70 31.56
C LYS A 178 -1.66 12.26 31.40
N GLN A 179 -2.23 11.29 32.12
CA GLN A 179 -1.85 9.88 32.02
C GLN A 179 -2.23 9.30 30.64
N ARG A 180 -3.40 9.66 30.09
CA ARG A 180 -3.82 9.28 28.72
C ARG A 180 -2.85 9.82 27.69
N LEU A 181 -2.46 11.10 27.79
CA LEU A 181 -1.51 11.73 26.89
C LEU A 181 -0.15 11.02 26.93
N ILE A 182 0.41 10.82 28.13
CA ILE A 182 1.71 10.15 28.29
C ILE A 182 1.66 8.73 27.71
N SER A 183 0.62 7.96 28.03
CA SER A 183 0.46 6.58 27.47
C SER A 183 0.36 6.58 25.96
N SER A 184 -0.36 7.54 25.36
CA SER A 184 -0.48 7.68 23.90
C SER A 184 0.85 8.04 23.26
N LEU A 185 1.56 9.03 23.82
CA LEU A 185 2.89 9.43 23.31
C LEU A 185 3.93 8.31 23.44
N MET A 186 3.92 7.55 24.54
CA MET A 186 4.80 6.38 24.69
C MET A 186 4.53 5.32 23.62
N ALA A 187 3.27 5.03 23.32
CA ALA A 187 2.94 4.05 22.29
C ALA A 187 3.33 4.53 20.89
N VAL A 188 3.10 5.81 20.58
CA VAL A 188 3.58 6.45 19.33
C VAL A 188 5.10 6.35 19.22
N MET A 189 5.83 6.68 20.30
CA MET A 189 7.28 6.57 20.33
C MET A 189 7.75 5.14 20.07
N VAL A 190 7.10 4.13 20.63
CA VAL A 190 7.43 2.72 20.39
C VAL A 190 7.20 2.32 18.93
N VAL A 191 6.13 2.79 18.29
CA VAL A 191 5.91 2.61 16.83
C VAL A 191 7.05 3.24 16.04
N CYS A 192 7.40 4.49 16.35
CA CYS A 192 8.48 5.20 15.65
C CYS A 192 9.84 4.52 15.85
N VAL A 193 10.14 4.05 17.06
CA VAL A 193 11.37 3.27 17.34
C VAL A 193 11.38 1.98 16.52
N GLY A 194 10.29 1.22 16.48
CA GLY A 194 10.20 0.02 15.65
C GLY A 194 10.44 0.32 14.16
N TRP A 195 9.86 1.41 13.66
CA TRP A 195 10.07 1.87 12.29
C TRP A 195 11.54 2.23 12.02
N VAL A 196 12.14 3.06 12.88
CA VAL A 196 13.55 3.46 12.74
C VAL A 196 14.50 2.27 12.81
N VAL A 197 14.29 1.33 13.73
CA VAL A 197 15.13 0.13 13.89
C VAL A 197 15.23 -0.68 12.60
N VAL A 198 14.19 -0.71 11.78
CA VAL A 198 14.23 -1.44 10.50
C VAL A 198 14.64 -0.54 9.35
N ALA A 199 14.19 0.71 9.32
CA ALA A 199 14.44 1.64 8.22
C ALA A 199 15.84 2.29 8.24
N HIS A 200 16.55 2.26 9.41
CA HIS A 200 17.77 3.06 9.61
C HIS A 200 18.89 2.86 8.58
N PRO A 201 19.14 1.66 7.97
CA PRO A 201 20.20 1.56 6.98
C PRO A 201 19.94 2.47 5.77
N LEU A 202 18.67 2.54 5.32
CA LEU A 202 18.28 3.42 4.22
C LEU A 202 18.29 4.89 4.65
N LEU A 203 17.88 5.21 5.88
CA LEU A 203 17.92 6.57 6.41
C LEU A 203 19.37 7.09 6.51
N ILE A 204 20.31 6.25 6.98
CA ILE A 204 21.74 6.58 7.07
C ILE A 204 22.30 6.82 5.68
N ARG A 205 22.03 5.93 4.72
CA ARG A 205 22.44 6.11 3.33
C ARG A 205 21.92 7.44 2.77
N ASN A 206 20.64 7.72 2.96
CA ASN A 206 20.02 8.93 2.44
C ASN A 206 20.68 10.19 3.00
N VAL A 207 20.91 10.25 4.32
CA VAL A 207 21.62 11.38 4.93
C VAL A 207 23.05 11.52 4.39
N LYS A 208 23.79 10.41 4.24
CA LYS A 208 25.19 10.46 3.77
C LYS A 208 25.31 10.88 2.31
N VAL A 209 24.39 10.44 1.46
CA VAL A 209 24.49 10.64 0.00
C VAL A 209 23.75 11.89 -0.44
N TYR A 210 22.58 12.17 0.17
CA TYR A 210 21.66 13.21 -0.28
C TYR A 210 21.39 14.31 0.76
N GLY A 211 21.93 14.18 1.98
CA GLY A 211 21.71 15.16 3.05
C GLY A 211 20.35 15.04 3.76
N GLU A 212 19.39 14.27 3.22
CA GLU A 212 18.03 14.15 3.71
C GLU A 212 17.66 12.71 4.07
N PRO A 213 17.12 12.43 5.29
CA PRO A 213 16.84 11.05 5.71
C PRO A 213 15.72 10.36 4.91
N LEU A 214 14.74 11.12 4.41
CA LEU A 214 13.61 10.61 3.64
C LEU A 214 13.74 10.87 2.14
N TYR A 215 14.94 11.13 1.66
CA TYR A 215 15.19 11.38 0.25
C TYR A 215 14.62 10.28 -0.65
N SER A 216 13.98 10.70 -1.73
CA SER A 216 13.52 9.86 -2.83
C SER A 216 13.76 10.57 -4.17
N ALA A 217 14.30 9.87 -5.15
CA ALA A 217 14.48 10.43 -6.49
C ALA A 217 13.15 10.91 -7.13
N ASN A 218 12.03 10.37 -6.65
CA ASN A 218 10.72 10.76 -7.15
C ASN A 218 10.17 12.07 -6.54
N GLN A 219 10.83 12.63 -5.50
CA GLN A 219 10.30 13.86 -4.85
C GLN A 219 10.35 15.07 -5.77
N THR A 220 11.32 15.15 -6.67
CA THR A 220 11.43 16.23 -7.66
C THR A 220 10.21 16.27 -8.59
N PHE A 221 9.67 15.12 -8.96
CA PHE A 221 8.48 15.03 -9.81
C PHE A 221 7.21 15.62 -9.19
N PHE A 222 7.16 15.84 -7.87
CA PHE A 222 6.04 16.56 -7.25
C PHE A 222 5.92 18.01 -7.71
N TYR A 223 6.99 18.57 -8.27
CA TYR A 223 7.09 19.94 -8.75
C TYR A 223 7.19 20.01 -10.27
N MET A 224 6.58 19.06 -10.98
CA MET A 224 6.55 19.01 -12.44
C MET A 224 5.13 18.80 -12.93
N ASP A 225 4.81 19.34 -14.12
CA ASP A 225 3.47 19.27 -14.72
C ASP A 225 3.30 18.08 -15.66
N SER A 226 4.39 17.42 -16.00
CA SER A 226 4.37 16.20 -16.83
C SER A 226 5.59 15.34 -16.55
N PHE A 227 5.47 14.04 -16.78
CA PHE A 227 6.61 13.14 -16.74
C PHE A 227 7.50 13.39 -17.97
N PRO A 228 8.83 13.51 -17.80
CA PRO A 228 9.74 13.71 -18.92
C PRO A 228 9.63 12.58 -19.96
N SER A 229 9.53 12.96 -21.23
CA SER A 229 9.47 12.02 -22.34
C SER A 229 10.87 11.67 -22.81
N GLY A 230 11.23 10.40 -22.90
CA GLY A 230 12.52 9.96 -23.41
C GLY A 230 13.07 8.71 -22.74
N ALA A 231 14.25 8.28 -23.18
CA ALA A 231 14.89 7.06 -22.68
C ALA A 231 15.49 7.20 -21.27
N ASP A 232 15.84 8.42 -20.86
CA ASP A 232 16.41 8.71 -19.54
C ASP A 232 15.68 9.88 -18.85
N PRO A 233 14.48 9.63 -18.27
CA PRO A 233 13.73 10.66 -17.57
C PRO A 233 14.49 11.26 -16.37
N PHE A 234 15.26 10.45 -15.64
CA PHE A 234 16.00 10.92 -14.46
C PHE A 234 17.20 11.79 -14.85
N GLY A 235 17.90 11.47 -15.93
CA GLY A 235 18.96 12.33 -16.48
C GLY A 235 18.41 13.65 -16.99
N GLN A 236 17.23 13.65 -17.62
CA GLN A 236 16.56 14.89 -18.04
C GLN A 236 16.20 15.77 -16.83
N VAL A 237 15.66 15.19 -15.76
CA VAL A 237 15.37 15.95 -14.53
C VAL A 237 16.66 16.49 -13.89
N ALA A 238 17.72 15.69 -13.82
CA ALA A 238 19.00 16.14 -13.30
C ALA A 238 19.60 17.29 -14.13
N ALA A 239 19.33 17.35 -15.42
CA ALA A 239 19.76 18.45 -16.30
C ALA A 239 18.93 19.74 -16.11
N MET A 240 17.73 19.66 -15.52
CA MET A 240 16.87 20.82 -15.20
C MET A 240 17.39 21.59 -13.97
N GLY A 241 18.16 20.96 -13.11
CA GLY A 241 18.69 21.56 -11.89
C GLY A 241 18.56 20.68 -10.65
N THR A 242 18.87 21.25 -9.51
CA THR A 242 18.69 20.60 -8.21
C THR A 242 17.18 20.49 -7.85
N PRO A 243 16.77 19.55 -6.97
CA PRO A 243 15.40 19.48 -6.48
C PRO A 243 14.87 20.81 -5.91
N GLU A 244 15.74 21.57 -5.24
CA GLU A 244 15.41 22.88 -4.67
C GLU A 244 15.15 23.93 -5.75
N GLU A 245 15.94 23.95 -6.81
CA GLU A 245 15.77 24.85 -7.95
C GLU A 245 14.46 24.56 -8.69
N ILE A 246 14.19 23.30 -9.00
CA ILE A 246 12.95 22.86 -9.66
C ILE A 246 11.73 23.22 -8.80
N ARG A 247 11.81 23.00 -7.48
CA ARG A 247 10.76 23.40 -6.54
C ARG A 247 10.56 24.92 -6.53
N ALA A 248 11.66 25.70 -6.47
CA ALA A 248 11.58 27.15 -6.44
C ALA A 248 10.97 27.71 -7.72
N GLU A 249 11.37 27.17 -8.88
CA GLU A 249 10.80 27.53 -10.18
C GLU A 249 9.29 27.20 -10.25
N TYR A 250 8.91 26.01 -9.83
CA TYR A 250 7.50 25.61 -9.78
C TYR A 250 6.66 26.59 -8.93
N LEU A 251 7.15 26.91 -7.73
CA LEU A 251 6.45 27.83 -6.82
C LEU A 251 6.43 29.28 -7.33
N ALA A 252 7.40 29.69 -8.14
CA ALA A 252 7.45 31.01 -8.76
C ALA A 252 6.53 31.13 -9.98
N THR A 253 6.30 30.03 -10.70
CA THR A 253 5.53 30.01 -11.95
C THR A 253 4.05 29.64 -11.75
N HIS A 254 3.69 29.02 -10.61
CA HIS A 254 2.33 28.57 -10.34
C HIS A 254 1.67 29.40 -9.23
N SER A 255 0.48 29.92 -9.52
CA SER A 255 -0.34 30.60 -8.52
C SER A 255 -0.98 29.58 -7.53
N TRP A 256 -1.43 30.09 -6.39
CA TRP A 256 -2.24 29.29 -5.45
C TRP A 256 -3.49 28.68 -6.10
N ALA A 257 -4.08 29.38 -7.08
CA ALA A 257 -5.23 28.86 -7.81
C ALA A 257 -4.86 27.64 -8.67
N ASP A 258 -3.72 27.68 -9.36
CA ASP A 258 -3.22 26.57 -10.17
C ASP A 258 -2.91 25.35 -9.28
N MET A 259 -2.21 25.56 -8.18
CA MET A 259 -1.89 24.50 -7.21
C MET A 259 -3.14 23.89 -6.58
N THR A 260 -4.14 24.72 -6.23
CA THR A 260 -5.42 24.23 -5.70
C THR A 260 -6.20 23.46 -6.75
N SER A 261 -6.25 23.95 -7.99
CA SER A 261 -6.88 23.27 -9.11
C SER A 261 -6.24 21.90 -9.37
N ARG A 262 -4.90 21.84 -9.39
CA ARG A 262 -4.16 20.57 -9.51
C ARG A 262 -4.53 19.59 -8.38
N ALA A 263 -4.54 20.04 -7.13
CA ALA A 263 -4.87 19.21 -5.97
C ALA A 263 -6.31 18.68 -6.04
N VAL A 264 -7.29 19.55 -6.32
CA VAL A 264 -8.72 19.17 -6.36
C VAL A 264 -9.00 18.24 -7.53
N THR A 265 -8.60 18.61 -8.74
CA THR A 265 -8.83 17.82 -9.95
C THR A 265 -8.11 16.47 -9.85
N GLY A 266 -6.85 16.48 -9.42
CA GLY A 266 -6.08 15.26 -9.27
C GLY A 266 -6.64 14.34 -8.18
N THR A 267 -7.09 14.88 -7.03
CA THR A 267 -7.75 14.09 -5.97
C THR A 267 -9.06 13.48 -6.48
N GLY A 268 -9.85 14.22 -7.26
CA GLY A 268 -11.05 13.70 -7.91
C GLY A 268 -10.73 12.53 -8.86
N TRP A 269 -9.70 12.70 -9.69
CA TRP A 269 -9.25 11.65 -10.61
C TRP A 269 -8.69 10.42 -9.88
N GLN A 270 -7.88 10.64 -8.83
CA GLN A 270 -7.35 9.54 -8.02
C GLN A 270 -8.47 8.82 -7.24
N SER A 271 -9.52 9.52 -6.82
CA SER A 271 -10.70 8.91 -6.20
C SER A 271 -11.45 8.01 -7.19
N PHE A 272 -11.59 8.45 -8.45
CA PHE A 272 -12.14 7.63 -9.52
C PHE A 272 -11.30 6.36 -9.74
N ILE A 273 -9.96 6.48 -9.84
CA ILE A 273 -9.05 5.34 -9.98
C ILE A 273 -9.17 4.40 -8.78
N PHE A 274 -9.26 4.94 -7.57
CA PHE A 274 -9.42 4.17 -6.35
C PHE A 274 -10.70 3.34 -6.34
N ILE A 275 -11.85 3.97 -6.59
CA ILE A 275 -13.15 3.28 -6.65
C ILE A 275 -13.11 2.19 -7.72
N ARG A 276 -12.60 2.52 -8.91
CA ARG A 276 -12.46 1.57 -10.00
C ARG A 276 -11.55 0.38 -9.66
N SER A 277 -10.49 0.60 -8.88
CA SER A 277 -9.54 -0.44 -8.47
C SER A 277 -10.16 -1.51 -7.57
N LEU A 278 -11.26 -1.21 -6.88
CA LEU A 278 -12.00 -2.18 -6.07
C LEU A 278 -12.86 -3.13 -6.91
N GLY A 279 -13.17 -2.77 -8.16
CA GLY A 279 -13.96 -3.62 -9.06
C GLY A 279 -13.21 -4.88 -9.51
N PRO A 280 -13.94 -5.93 -9.93
CA PRO A 280 -13.38 -7.25 -10.23
C PRO A 280 -12.68 -7.36 -11.58
N THR A 281 -12.69 -6.33 -12.39
CA THR A 281 -12.38 -6.50 -13.80
C THR A 281 -11.17 -5.70 -14.27
N PRO A 282 -10.48 -6.15 -15.37
CA PRO A 282 -9.38 -5.42 -15.94
C PRO A 282 -9.87 -4.07 -16.48
N LEU A 283 -9.15 -3.13 -16.39
CA LEU A 283 -8.99 -1.75 -16.86
C LEU A 283 -10.10 -0.93 -17.59
N ASP A 284 -11.30 -1.45 -17.92
CA ASP A 284 -12.33 -0.69 -18.65
C ASP A 284 -13.37 0.03 -17.78
N ASP A 285 -14.01 1.04 -18.33
CA ASP A 285 -14.74 2.09 -17.61
C ASP A 285 -16.09 1.71 -16.99
N SER A 286 -16.73 0.63 -17.41
CA SER A 286 -18.04 0.20 -16.91
C SER A 286 -18.08 -0.29 -15.44
N ARG A 287 -16.98 -0.22 -14.71
CA ARG A 287 -16.67 -0.95 -13.47
C ARG A 287 -16.68 -0.13 -12.20
N VAL A 288 -16.82 1.16 -12.36
CA VAL A 288 -16.99 2.10 -11.25
C VAL A 288 -18.19 1.70 -10.39
N LEU A 289 -19.25 1.16 -11.02
CA LEU A 289 -20.44 0.69 -10.28
C LEU A 289 -20.10 -0.38 -9.23
N PHE A 290 -19.34 -1.42 -9.60
CA PHE A 290 -18.90 -2.43 -8.62
C PHE A 290 -18.01 -1.85 -7.54
N GLY A 291 -17.10 -0.95 -7.93
CA GLY A 291 -16.24 -0.25 -6.99
C GLY A 291 -17.06 0.59 -5.98
N ILE A 292 -18.08 1.31 -6.44
CA ILE A 292 -19.00 2.06 -5.57
C ILE A 292 -19.71 1.10 -4.60
N ILE A 293 -20.28 0.00 -5.10
CA ILE A 293 -20.94 -0.99 -4.27
C ILE A 293 -19.99 -1.53 -3.20
N PHE A 294 -18.75 -1.86 -3.55
CA PHE A 294 -17.78 -2.38 -2.59
C PHE A 294 -17.31 -1.32 -1.60
N CYS A 295 -17.17 -0.06 -2.02
CA CYS A 295 -16.93 1.05 -1.09
C CYS A 295 -18.07 1.19 -0.07
N LEU A 296 -19.33 1.13 -0.51
CA LEU A 296 -20.49 1.23 0.37
C LEU A 296 -20.57 0.05 1.35
N LEU A 297 -20.33 -1.17 0.87
CA LEU A 297 -20.32 -2.37 1.71
C LEU A 297 -19.16 -2.35 2.72
N ALA A 298 -17.98 -1.91 2.31
CA ALA A 298 -16.84 -1.72 3.21
C ALA A 298 -17.15 -0.65 4.26
N GLY A 299 -17.73 0.48 3.84
CA GLY A 299 -18.17 1.55 4.73
C GLY A 299 -19.18 1.06 5.78
N LEU A 300 -20.19 0.28 5.36
CA LEU A 300 -21.17 -0.34 6.25
C LEU A 300 -20.51 -1.26 7.29
N SER A 301 -19.52 -2.03 6.86
CA SER A 301 -18.75 -2.87 7.78
C SER A 301 -17.94 -2.04 8.78
N LEU A 302 -17.27 -0.99 8.29
CA LEU A 302 -16.43 -0.10 9.10
C LEU A 302 -17.19 0.66 10.19
N LEU A 303 -18.50 0.89 10.03
CA LEU A 303 -19.32 1.51 11.09
C LEU A 303 -19.22 0.77 12.42
N HIS A 304 -18.99 -0.54 12.38
CA HIS A 304 -18.91 -1.41 13.57
C HIS A 304 -17.47 -1.68 14.04
N GLU A 305 -16.49 -1.08 13.39
CA GLU A 305 -15.09 -1.20 13.78
C GLU A 305 -14.71 -0.18 14.86
N SER A 306 -13.57 -0.40 15.52
CA SER A 306 -13.06 0.51 16.53
C SER A 306 -12.79 1.91 15.93
N THR A 307 -12.92 2.95 16.75
CA THR A 307 -12.59 4.33 16.35
C THR A 307 -11.15 4.43 15.85
N ALA A 308 -10.23 3.74 16.50
CA ALA A 308 -8.83 3.69 16.08
C ALA A 308 -8.65 3.12 14.67
N MET A 309 -9.33 2.02 14.34
CA MET A 309 -9.27 1.43 13.01
C MET A 309 -9.86 2.36 11.95
N LYS A 310 -11.01 2.97 12.25
CA LYS A 310 -11.63 3.98 11.38
C LYS A 310 -10.70 5.17 11.13
N THR A 311 -10.07 5.69 12.20
CA THR A 311 -9.12 6.81 12.09
C THR A 311 -7.90 6.43 11.24
N THR A 312 -7.28 5.28 11.50
CA THR A 312 -6.13 4.81 10.73
C THR A 312 -6.46 4.69 9.25
N LEU A 313 -7.57 4.03 8.91
CA LEU A 313 -7.97 3.84 7.53
C LEU A 313 -8.36 5.15 6.85
N ALA A 314 -9.09 6.02 7.54
CA ALA A 314 -9.47 7.32 7.00
C ALA A 314 -8.23 8.16 6.63
N ILE A 315 -7.20 8.15 7.47
CA ILE A 315 -5.94 8.86 7.20
C ILE A 315 -5.17 8.18 6.06
N TRP A 316 -5.11 6.84 6.03
CA TRP A 316 -4.47 6.12 4.91
C TRP A 316 -5.12 6.46 3.56
N VAL A 317 -6.45 6.42 3.50
CA VAL A 317 -7.19 6.77 2.28
C VAL A 317 -6.98 8.24 1.94
N ALA A 318 -7.18 9.16 2.89
CA ALA A 318 -7.06 10.59 2.64
C ALA A 318 -5.66 10.99 2.16
N LEU A 319 -4.61 10.55 2.86
CA LEU A 319 -3.23 10.86 2.46
C LEU A 319 -2.86 10.23 1.11
N SER A 320 -3.34 9.00 0.84
CA SER A 320 -3.12 8.37 -0.47
C SER A 320 -3.82 9.13 -1.59
N LEU A 321 -5.08 9.54 -1.38
CA LEU A 321 -5.82 10.31 -2.38
C LEU A 321 -5.19 11.69 -2.64
N LEU A 322 -4.77 12.40 -1.58
CA LEU A 322 -4.16 13.72 -1.71
C LEU A 322 -2.77 13.62 -2.37
N LEU A 323 -1.90 12.75 -1.88
CA LEU A 323 -0.54 12.60 -2.38
C LEU A 323 -0.52 12.15 -3.84
N PHE A 324 -1.26 11.09 -4.15
CA PHE A 324 -1.29 10.56 -5.51
C PHE A 324 -2.22 11.36 -6.43
N GLY A 325 -3.18 12.09 -5.89
CA GLY A 325 -3.92 13.10 -6.62
C GLY A 325 -3.03 14.23 -7.12
N TRP A 326 -2.18 14.76 -6.23
CA TRP A 326 -1.17 15.75 -6.63
C TRP A 326 -0.21 15.21 -7.69
N TYR A 327 0.11 13.92 -7.63
CA TYR A 327 1.07 13.24 -8.51
C TYR A 327 0.48 12.83 -9.88
N ILE A 328 -0.82 13.01 -10.10
CA ILE A 328 -1.53 12.60 -11.34
C ILE A 328 -0.82 13.04 -12.64
N PRO A 329 -0.30 14.28 -12.78
CA PRO A 329 0.36 14.69 -14.01
C PRO A 329 1.60 13.86 -14.35
N ILE A 330 2.22 13.26 -13.35
CA ILE A 330 3.44 12.45 -13.49
C ILE A 330 3.11 10.98 -13.71
N ALA A 331 2.27 10.42 -12.84
CA ALA A 331 1.84 9.04 -12.94
C ALA A 331 0.51 8.84 -12.23
N ALA A 332 -0.40 8.19 -12.91
CA ALA A 332 -1.66 7.72 -12.38
C ALA A 332 -1.68 6.19 -12.36
N GLY A 333 -2.45 5.60 -11.45
CA GLY A 333 -2.64 4.17 -11.51
C GLY A 333 -3.10 3.49 -10.22
N GLN A 334 -3.58 2.29 -10.41
CA GLN A 334 -4.10 1.42 -9.34
C GLN A 334 -3.01 1.01 -8.34
N ARG A 335 -1.72 1.01 -8.75
CA ARG A 335 -0.59 0.58 -7.92
C ARG A 335 -0.43 1.39 -6.63
N PHE A 336 -0.87 2.64 -6.65
CA PHE A 336 -0.77 3.51 -5.48
C PHE A 336 -1.80 3.17 -4.40
N MET A 337 -2.93 2.59 -4.80
CA MET A 337 -4.01 2.18 -3.90
C MET A 337 -3.97 0.68 -3.56
N ALA A 338 -3.12 -0.09 -4.24
CA ALA A 338 -3.01 -1.53 -4.09
C ALA A 338 -2.81 -2.03 -2.63
N PRO A 339 -2.03 -1.34 -1.76
CA PRO A 339 -1.87 -1.74 -0.37
C PRO A 339 -3.16 -1.71 0.47
N LEU A 340 -4.19 -0.97 0.03
CA LEU A 340 -5.48 -0.86 0.71
C LEU A 340 -6.51 -1.90 0.25
N LEU A 341 -6.28 -2.55 -0.90
CA LEU A 341 -7.24 -3.48 -1.51
C LEU A 341 -7.61 -4.66 -0.58
N PRO A 342 -6.66 -5.37 0.06
CA PRO A 342 -7.00 -6.52 0.90
C PRO A 342 -7.94 -6.16 2.04
N LEU A 343 -7.68 -5.05 2.71
CA LEU A 343 -8.47 -4.54 3.82
C LEU A 343 -9.87 -4.12 3.38
N LEU A 344 -9.98 -3.34 2.30
CA LEU A 344 -11.26 -2.82 1.82
C LEU A 344 -12.15 -3.92 1.26
N LEU A 345 -11.59 -4.87 0.49
CA LEU A 345 -12.34 -5.98 -0.06
C LEU A 345 -12.73 -7.00 1.01
N ALA A 346 -11.91 -7.20 2.05
CA ALA A 346 -12.28 -7.96 3.23
C ALA A 346 -13.49 -7.32 3.93
N PHE A 347 -13.46 -6.02 4.19
CA PHE A 347 -14.60 -5.30 4.77
C PHE A 347 -15.82 -5.27 3.86
N ALA A 348 -15.64 -5.20 2.54
CA ALA A 348 -16.76 -5.33 1.60
C ALA A 348 -17.43 -6.71 1.72
N GLY A 349 -16.65 -7.79 1.83
CA GLY A 349 -17.17 -9.15 2.09
C GLY A 349 -17.95 -9.26 3.41
N VAL A 350 -17.44 -8.64 4.49
CA VAL A 350 -18.14 -8.56 5.79
C VAL A 350 -19.44 -7.75 5.66
N GLY A 351 -19.40 -6.60 4.96
CA GLY A 351 -20.57 -5.78 4.71
C GLY A 351 -21.64 -6.52 3.89
N MET A 352 -21.21 -7.20 2.83
CA MET A 352 -22.07 -8.04 2.01
C MET A 352 -22.77 -9.13 2.86
N TRP A 353 -22.02 -9.82 3.71
CA TRP A 353 -22.55 -10.80 4.63
C TRP A 353 -23.62 -10.22 5.57
N ARG A 354 -23.40 -9.02 6.10
CA ARG A 354 -24.36 -8.33 6.97
C ARG A 354 -25.68 -8.02 6.24
N VAL A 355 -25.59 -7.49 5.02
CA VAL A 355 -26.77 -7.22 4.18
C VAL A 355 -27.52 -8.51 3.89
N MET A 356 -26.82 -9.56 3.44
CA MET A 356 -27.43 -10.86 3.16
C MET A 356 -28.08 -11.49 4.39
N SER A 357 -27.47 -11.35 5.57
CA SER A 357 -28.00 -11.85 6.84
C SER A 357 -29.23 -11.09 7.31
N ALA A 358 -29.38 -9.83 6.95
CA ALA A 358 -30.55 -9.02 7.29
C ALA A 358 -31.78 -9.36 6.42
N ILE A 359 -31.58 -9.82 5.19
CA ILE A 359 -32.66 -10.14 4.23
C ILE A 359 -33.31 -11.53 4.48
N GLN A 360 -32.69 -12.39 5.22
CA GLN A 360 -33.03 -13.73 5.74
C GLN A 360 -34.24 -14.50 5.12
N ARG A 361 -34.18 -14.85 3.84
CA ARG A 361 -35.18 -15.79 3.24
C ARG A 361 -34.57 -17.13 2.79
N TRP A 362 -33.23 -17.26 2.74
CA TRP A 362 -32.55 -18.45 2.19
C TRP A 362 -31.52 -19.01 3.17
N PRO A 363 -31.20 -20.31 3.12
CA PRO A 363 -30.07 -20.86 3.88
C PRO A 363 -28.78 -20.12 3.54
N ARG A 364 -28.13 -19.59 4.56
CA ARG A 364 -26.92 -18.72 4.41
C ARG A 364 -25.83 -19.38 3.57
N THR A 365 -25.63 -20.68 3.75
CA THR A 365 -24.67 -21.49 2.99
C THR A 365 -24.97 -21.48 1.49
N THR A 366 -26.22 -21.69 1.11
CA THR A 366 -26.65 -21.72 -0.29
C THR A 366 -26.40 -20.37 -0.97
N VAL A 367 -26.72 -19.27 -0.29
CA VAL A 367 -26.55 -17.92 -0.88
C VAL A 367 -25.07 -17.60 -1.12
N VAL A 368 -24.18 -17.94 -0.17
CA VAL A 368 -22.73 -17.70 -0.34
C VAL A 368 -22.15 -18.58 -1.44
N LEU A 369 -22.56 -19.85 -1.52
CA LEU A 369 -22.11 -20.75 -2.57
C LEU A 369 -22.61 -20.30 -3.95
N VAL A 370 -23.89 -19.94 -4.09
CA VAL A 370 -24.45 -19.44 -5.34
C VAL A 370 -23.77 -18.14 -5.76
N PHE A 371 -23.58 -17.20 -4.83
CA PHE A 371 -22.81 -15.99 -5.13
C PHE A 371 -21.40 -16.31 -5.58
N GLY A 372 -20.67 -17.15 -4.85
CA GLY A 372 -19.30 -17.53 -5.18
C GLY A 372 -19.20 -18.20 -6.57
N VAL A 373 -20.13 -19.11 -6.89
CA VAL A 373 -20.14 -19.78 -8.20
C VAL A 373 -20.46 -18.80 -9.32
N ILE A 374 -21.51 -17.98 -9.17
CA ILE A 374 -21.89 -16.99 -10.19
C ILE A 374 -20.77 -15.96 -10.38
N TRP A 375 -20.21 -15.45 -9.29
CA TRP A 375 -19.15 -14.47 -9.33
C TRP A 375 -17.90 -15.00 -10.03
N ASN A 376 -17.44 -16.19 -9.67
CA ASN A 376 -16.27 -16.79 -10.32
C ASN A 376 -16.55 -17.16 -11.78
N ALA A 377 -17.77 -17.59 -12.12
CA ALA A 377 -18.15 -17.85 -13.52
C ALA A 377 -18.13 -16.56 -14.36
N ILE A 378 -18.67 -15.46 -13.84
CA ILE A 378 -18.61 -14.16 -14.50
C ILE A 378 -17.14 -13.71 -14.66
N TRP A 379 -16.34 -13.86 -13.62
CA TRP A 379 -14.93 -13.48 -13.67
C TRP A 379 -14.14 -14.31 -14.69
N LEU A 380 -14.33 -15.64 -14.72
CA LEU A 380 -13.71 -16.54 -15.69
C LEU A 380 -14.15 -16.21 -17.12
N ALA A 381 -15.44 -16.06 -17.37
CA ALA A 381 -15.95 -15.71 -18.68
C ALA A 381 -15.33 -14.39 -19.17
N TRP A 382 -15.22 -13.43 -18.28
CA TRP A 382 -14.68 -12.11 -18.62
C TRP A 382 -13.17 -12.10 -18.86
N THR A 383 -12.40 -12.81 -18.03
CA THR A 383 -10.95 -12.96 -18.24
C THR A 383 -10.66 -13.74 -19.52
N THR A 384 -11.46 -14.73 -19.85
CA THR A 384 -11.32 -15.49 -21.11
C THR A 384 -11.58 -14.58 -22.32
N ILE A 385 -12.62 -13.76 -22.29
CA ILE A 385 -12.93 -12.79 -23.36
C ILE A 385 -11.84 -11.69 -23.45
N ALA A 386 -11.26 -11.26 -22.32
CA ALA A 386 -10.23 -10.22 -22.31
C ALA A 386 -8.84 -10.72 -22.74
N ILE A 387 -8.56 -12.03 -22.62
CA ILE A 387 -7.28 -12.64 -23.00
C ILE A 387 -7.31 -13.15 -24.45
N TRP A 388 -8.50 -13.45 -24.96
CA TRP A 388 -8.70 -13.95 -26.33
C TRP A 388 -9.38 -12.85 -27.17
N PRO A 389 -8.60 -12.08 -27.97
CA PRO A 389 -9.16 -11.09 -28.90
C PRO A 389 -9.90 -11.75 -30.07
#